data_09301f0ee743c1bd62c31509e8d2ff21
#
_entry.id   09301f0ee743c1bd62c31509e8d2ff21
#
_cell.length_a   1.000
_cell.length_b   1.000
_cell.length_c   1.000
_cell.angle_alpha   90.00
_cell.angle_beta   90.00
_cell.angle_gamma   90.00
#
_symmetry.space_group_name_H-M   'P 1'
#
loop_
_entity.id
_entity.type
_entity.pdbx_description
1 polymer ?
#
loop_
_entity_poly.entity_id
_entity_poly.type
_entity_poly.pdbx_seq_one_letter_code
_entity_poly.pdbx_strand_id
1 'polypeptide(L)'
;MQAVPELPLNQVLLGECVSVMGMLPAGCVDCVFADPPYNLQLRGELRRPDDSVVDGVDDEWDRFTDFAAYDAFTRAWLGECRRLLRKDGTLWVIGAYHNIFRIGAILQDLGFWVLNDVVCRKSNPMPNFRGRRFTNAHETLIWAARGRDSRYRFNYQAMKALNDDLQMRSDWLLPLCTGGERMRNQHGLKLHPTQKPEALLHRILLASTAPGEIVLDPFLGTGTTAAVAKRLHRHFIGIERHPAYVEAALGRIGRERPVPGAGVAVTPSRRDAVRVPFGSLVERGLVPPGTEVFDRTRRVRAVVVADGTLSSGPHRGSIHRVGAAVQNAPSCNGWTFWHLERDGALVPLDALRAT
;
A
#
# COMPACT_ATOMS: atom_id res chain seq x y z
N MET A 1 8.83 38.23 -4.43
CA MET A 1 8.41 36.85 -4.07
C MET A 1 7.55 36.35 -5.20
N GLN A 2 8.04 35.40 -6.02
CA GLN A 2 7.18 34.70 -6.98
C GLN A 2 6.16 33.90 -6.18
N ALA A 3 4.87 34.05 -6.49
CA ALA A 3 3.82 33.24 -5.90
C ALA A 3 4.15 31.76 -6.14
N VAL A 4 4.20 30.94 -5.09
CA VAL A 4 4.31 29.49 -5.23
C VAL A 4 3.05 29.04 -5.97
N PRO A 5 3.17 28.40 -7.14
CA PRO A 5 2.00 27.98 -7.89
C PRO A 5 1.13 27.05 -7.02
N GLU A 6 -0.15 27.36 -6.94
CA GLU A 6 -1.12 26.54 -6.22
C GLU A 6 -1.17 25.15 -6.86
N LEU A 7 -1.06 24.09 -6.04
CA LEU A 7 -1.09 22.72 -6.55
C LEU A 7 -2.48 22.36 -7.10
N PRO A 8 -2.58 21.72 -8.26
CA PRO A 8 -3.85 21.29 -8.84
C PRO A 8 -4.41 20.07 -8.11
N LEU A 9 -4.71 20.23 -6.82
CA LEU A 9 -5.24 19.16 -5.98
C LEU A 9 -6.62 18.71 -6.45
N ASN A 10 -6.82 17.40 -6.46
CA ASN A 10 -8.06 16.74 -6.86
C ASN A 10 -8.48 17.05 -8.31
N GLN A 11 -7.50 17.24 -9.18
CA GLN A 11 -7.70 17.51 -10.60
C GLN A 11 -7.12 16.41 -11.48
N VAL A 12 -7.71 16.27 -12.66
CA VAL A 12 -7.20 15.46 -13.77
C VAL A 12 -6.69 16.41 -14.82
N LEU A 13 -5.40 16.33 -15.11
CA LEU A 13 -4.70 17.19 -16.05
C LEU A 13 -4.58 16.47 -17.40
N LEU A 14 -5.10 17.09 -18.45
CA LEU A 14 -4.95 16.57 -19.81
C LEU A 14 -3.57 16.93 -20.36
N GLY A 15 -2.78 15.94 -20.73
CA GLY A 15 -1.48 16.18 -21.35
C GLY A 15 -0.54 14.98 -21.27
N GLU A 16 0.65 15.17 -21.85
CA GLU A 16 1.74 14.20 -21.79
C GLU A 16 2.40 14.26 -20.39
N CYS A 17 2.65 13.09 -19.78
CA CYS A 17 3.01 12.98 -18.37
C CYS A 17 4.29 13.75 -17.99
N VAL A 18 5.37 13.67 -18.78
CA VAL A 18 6.64 14.35 -18.47
C VAL A 18 6.47 15.87 -18.54
N SER A 19 5.79 16.35 -19.58
CA SER A 19 5.54 17.78 -19.78
C SER A 19 4.68 18.36 -18.66
N VAL A 20 3.61 17.69 -18.29
CA VAL A 20 2.70 18.15 -17.22
C VAL A 20 3.39 18.08 -15.85
N MET A 21 4.10 16.98 -15.56
CA MET A 21 4.88 16.86 -14.33
C MET A 21 5.94 17.96 -14.21
N GLY A 22 6.59 18.34 -15.32
CA GLY A 22 7.59 19.40 -15.35
C GLY A 22 7.09 20.77 -14.88
N MET A 23 5.77 21.01 -14.95
CA MET A 23 5.15 22.27 -14.47
C MET A 23 4.86 22.25 -12.95
N LEU A 24 4.91 21.09 -12.32
CA LEU A 24 4.63 20.97 -10.87
C LEU A 24 5.90 21.27 -10.06
N PRO A 25 5.76 21.87 -8.86
CA PRO A 25 6.90 22.13 -7.98
C PRO A 25 7.52 20.85 -7.42
N ALA A 26 8.83 20.85 -7.22
CA ALA A 26 9.54 19.71 -6.63
C ALA A 26 9.08 19.42 -5.18
N GLY A 27 9.11 18.17 -4.77
CA GLY A 27 8.81 17.76 -3.40
C GLY A 27 7.36 18.02 -2.96
N CYS A 28 6.41 17.94 -3.87
CA CYS A 28 5.01 18.28 -3.61
C CYS A 28 4.10 17.07 -3.34
N VAL A 29 4.49 15.83 -3.69
CA VAL A 29 3.66 14.64 -3.55
C VAL A 29 4.23 13.64 -2.55
N ASP A 30 3.35 12.90 -1.89
CA ASP A 30 3.72 11.91 -0.86
C ASP A 30 3.85 10.51 -1.44
N CYS A 31 3.05 10.19 -2.46
CA CYS A 31 3.03 8.88 -3.10
C CYS A 31 2.82 9.03 -4.60
N VAL A 32 3.51 8.22 -5.38
CA VAL A 32 3.23 8.03 -6.80
C VAL A 32 2.77 6.60 -7.03
N PHE A 33 1.69 6.42 -7.76
CA PHE A 33 1.34 5.14 -8.40
C PHE A 33 1.42 5.30 -9.90
N ALA A 34 2.11 4.39 -10.58
CA ALA A 34 2.30 4.44 -12.03
C ALA A 34 1.98 3.11 -12.69
N ASP A 35 1.13 3.14 -13.71
CA ASP A 35 0.83 2.04 -14.63
C ASP A 35 1.27 2.45 -16.05
N PRO A 36 2.60 2.49 -16.31
CA PRO A 36 3.14 3.01 -17.56
C PRO A 36 2.84 2.08 -18.73
N PRO A 37 3.02 2.53 -19.98
CA PRO A 37 3.01 1.66 -21.16
C PRO A 37 3.91 0.42 -20.97
N TYR A 38 3.44 -0.73 -21.43
CA TYR A 38 4.14 -2.01 -21.22
C TYR A 38 5.09 -2.37 -22.37
N ASN A 39 4.98 -1.64 -23.49
CA ASN A 39 5.72 -1.94 -24.75
C ASN A 39 5.52 -3.41 -25.15
N LEU A 40 4.27 -3.84 -25.24
CA LEU A 40 3.90 -5.25 -25.43
C LEU A 40 4.41 -5.83 -26.75
N GLN A 41 4.76 -5.00 -27.74
CA GLN A 41 5.29 -5.37 -29.06
C GLN A 41 4.49 -6.52 -29.69
N LEU A 42 3.16 -6.46 -29.58
CA LEU A 42 2.30 -7.46 -30.19
C LEU A 42 2.40 -7.35 -31.71
N ARG A 43 2.96 -8.37 -32.34
CA ARG A 43 2.99 -8.49 -33.79
C ARG A 43 1.74 -9.25 -34.25
N GLY A 44 0.75 -8.54 -34.77
CA GLY A 44 -0.46 -9.12 -35.36
C GLY A 44 -1.59 -9.43 -34.36
N GLU A 45 -2.74 -9.79 -34.91
CA GLU A 45 -3.95 -10.12 -34.12
C GLU A 45 -3.76 -11.37 -33.25
N LEU A 46 -4.07 -11.26 -31.97
CA LEU A 46 -4.22 -12.41 -31.08
C LEU A 46 -5.60 -13.01 -31.31
N ARG A 47 -5.68 -14.27 -31.80
CA ARG A 47 -6.95 -15.00 -31.97
C ARG A 47 -7.10 -16.09 -30.93
N ARG A 48 -8.32 -16.30 -30.47
CA ARG A 48 -8.70 -17.44 -29.65
C ARG A 48 -8.83 -18.70 -30.51
N PRO A 49 -8.96 -19.89 -29.91
CA PRO A 49 -9.18 -21.14 -30.67
C PRO A 49 -10.45 -21.14 -31.52
N ASP A 50 -11.43 -20.29 -31.21
CA ASP A 50 -12.68 -20.09 -31.95
C ASP A 50 -12.57 -19.01 -33.04
N ASP A 51 -11.36 -18.62 -33.42
CA ASP A 51 -11.02 -17.55 -34.37
C ASP A 51 -11.48 -16.13 -33.98
N SER A 52 -12.09 -15.96 -32.82
CA SER A 52 -12.43 -14.62 -32.32
C SER A 52 -11.16 -13.83 -31.96
N VAL A 53 -11.14 -12.54 -32.36
CA VAL A 53 -10.02 -11.66 -32.06
C VAL A 53 -10.01 -11.37 -30.55
N VAL A 54 -8.81 -11.48 -29.95
CA VAL A 54 -8.60 -11.00 -28.59
C VAL A 54 -8.41 -9.49 -28.66
N ASP A 55 -9.29 -8.77 -27.95
CA ASP A 55 -9.11 -7.34 -27.71
C ASP A 55 -7.83 -7.13 -26.88
N GLY A 56 -6.70 -7.04 -27.57
CA GLY A 56 -5.38 -6.82 -26.98
C GLY A 56 -5.03 -5.33 -27.00
N VAL A 57 -4.03 -4.94 -26.21
CA VAL A 57 -3.48 -3.59 -26.26
C VAL A 57 -2.67 -3.44 -27.53
N ASP A 58 -3.22 -2.76 -28.53
CA ASP A 58 -2.55 -2.39 -29.78
C ASP A 58 -2.62 -0.86 -30.01
N ASP A 59 -2.71 -0.12 -28.91
CA ASP A 59 -2.81 1.33 -28.93
C ASP A 59 -1.46 1.98 -29.24
N GLU A 60 -1.48 3.13 -29.93
CA GLU A 60 -0.27 3.89 -30.28
C GLU A 60 0.56 4.27 -29.04
N TRP A 61 -0.07 4.47 -27.89
CA TRP A 61 0.62 4.85 -26.66
C TRP A 61 1.52 3.73 -26.09
N ASP A 62 1.32 2.45 -26.49
CA ASP A 62 2.13 1.31 -26.06
C ASP A 62 3.19 0.91 -27.10
N ARG A 63 3.38 1.69 -28.16
CA ARG A 63 4.34 1.41 -29.23
C ARG A 63 5.57 2.28 -29.13
N PHE A 64 6.72 1.65 -29.01
CA PHE A 64 8.04 2.29 -29.07
C PHE A 64 8.84 1.71 -30.22
N THR A 65 9.68 2.54 -30.86
CA THR A 65 10.50 2.13 -31.99
C THR A 65 11.48 1.02 -31.60
N ASP A 66 12.06 1.14 -30.42
CA ASP A 66 13.02 0.20 -29.86
C ASP A 66 13.09 0.31 -28.33
N PHE A 67 13.91 -0.51 -27.69
CA PHE A 67 14.11 -0.47 -26.26
C PHE A 67 14.86 0.79 -25.78
N ALA A 68 15.69 1.41 -26.62
CA ALA A 68 16.37 2.64 -26.22
C ALA A 68 15.38 3.80 -26.08
N ALA A 69 14.42 3.91 -27.02
CA ALA A 69 13.34 4.88 -26.95
C ALA A 69 12.45 4.64 -25.71
N TYR A 70 12.13 3.38 -25.41
CA TYR A 70 11.38 3.01 -24.19
C TYR A 70 12.15 3.39 -22.93
N ASP A 71 13.43 3.12 -22.85
CA ASP A 71 14.27 3.46 -21.70
C ASP A 71 14.41 4.98 -21.52
N ALA A 72 14.56 5.73 -22.61
CA ALA A 72 14.61 7.18 -22.57
C ALA A 72 13.31 7.77 -22.01
N PHE A 73 12.17 7.29 -22.49
CA PHE A 73 10.85 7.65 -21.94
C PHE A 73 10.74 7.28 -20.46
N THR A 74 11.16 6.06 -20.11
CA THR A 74 11.08 5.57 -18.72
C THR A 74 11.96 6.39 -17.79
N ARG A 75 13.18 6.76 -18.20
CA ARG A 75 14.05 7.64 -17.42
C ARG A 75 13.44 9.03 -17.22
N ALA A 76 12.80 9.57 -18.25
CA ALA A 76 12.21 10.90 -18.20
C ALA A 76 11.07 10.96 -17.16
N TRP A 77 10.06 10.09 -17.26
CA TRP A 77 8.93 10.15 -16.31
C TRP A 77 9.32 9.71 -14.89
N LEU A 78 10.21 8.72 -14.73
CA LEU A 78 10.71 8.35 -13.40
C LEU A 78 11.54 9.45 -12.76
N GLY A 79 12.34 10.17 -13.55
CA GLY A 79 13.09 11.35 -13.10
C GLY A 79 12.17 12.43 -12.54
N GLU A 80 11.08 12.73 -13.26
CA GLU A 80 10.07 13.67 -12.79
C GLU A 80 9.34 13.15 -11.54
N CYS A 81 8.96 11.88 -11.48
CA CYS A 81 8.38 11.30 -10.27
C CYS A 81 9.31 11.48 -9.05
N ARG A 82 10.61 11.22 -9.23
CA ARG A 82 11.60 11.42 -8.16
C ARG A 82 11.75 12.87 -7.73
N ARG A 83 11.69 13.81 -8.69
CA ARG A 83 11.72 15.25 -8.40
C ARG A 83 10.51 15.71 -7.60
N LEU A 84 9.32 15.22 -7.96
CA LEU A 84 8.04 15.58 -7.35
C LEU A 84 7.82 14.94 -5.99
N LEU A 85 8.38 13.75 -5.73
CA LEU A 85 8.27 13.10 -4.43
C LEU A 85 8.92 13.92 -3.32
N ARG A 86 8.24 14.04 -2.19
CA ARG A 86 8.81 14.51 -0.93
C ARG A 86 9.95 13.61 -0.49
N LYS A 87 10.80 14.08 0.41
CA LYS A 87 11.97 13.34 0.92
C LYS A 87 11.61 11.92 1.36
N ASP A 88 10.49 11.76 2.04
CA ASP A 88 10.03 10.50 2.62
C ASP A 88 8.91 9.84 1.78
N GLY A 89 8.67 10.36 0.56
CA GLY A 89 7.69 9.84 -0.36
C GLY A 89 8.09 8.51 -1.00
N THR A 90 7.08 7.79 -1.51
CA THR A 90 7.26 6.48 -2.14
C THR A 90 6.64 6.40 -3.51
N LEU A 91 7.15 5.50 -4.32
CA LEU A 91 6.68 5.18 -5.67
C LEU A 91 6.27 3.72 -5.74
N TRP A 92 5.14 3.47 -6.37
CA TRP A 92 4.69 2.16 -6.81
C TRP A 92 4.58 2.13 -8.33
N VAL A 93 5.23 1.16 -8.96
CA VAL A 93 5.11 0.94 -10.40
C VAL A 93 4.65 -0.47 -10.66
N ILE A 94 3.58 -0.64 -11.44
CA ILE A 94 3.11 -1.94 -11.89
C ILE A 94 3.59 -2.21 -13.30
N GLY A 95 3.90 -3.47 -13.60
CA GLY A 95 4.29 -3.90 -14.93
C GLY A 95 4.20 -5.40 -15.12
N ALA A 96 4.42 -5.81 -16.35
CA ALA A 96 4.52 -7.22 -16.74
C ALA A 96 5.99 -7.58 -17.05
N TYR A 97 6.24 -8.85 -17.33
CA TYR A 97 7.59 -9.34 -17.70
C TYR A 97 8.21 -8.64 -18.91
N HIS A 98 7.42 -7.93 -19.72
CA HIS A 98 7.92 -7.17 -20.86
C HIS A 98 8.73 -5.94 -20.47
N ASN A 99 8.35 -5.28 -19.36
CA ASN A 99 8.90 -3.97 -19.01
C ASN A 99 9.45 -3.87 -17.59
N ILE A 100 8.95 -4.67 -16.64
CA ILE A 100 9.23 -4.45 -15.21
C ILE A 100 10.71 -4.55 -14.85
N PHE A 101 11.48 -5.42 -15.51
CA PHE A 101 12.92 -5.56 -15.27
C PHE A 101 13.71 -4.34 -15.71
N ARG A 102 13.32 -3.73 -16.86
CA ARG A 102 13.95 -2.49 -17.36
C ARG A 102 13.60 -1.32 -16.44
N ILE A 103 12.34 -1.20 -16.05
CA ILE A 103 11.88 -0.20 -15.07
C ILE A 103 12.66 -0.36 -13.76
N GLY A 104 12.82 -1.58 -13.24
CA GLY A 104 13.56 -1.85 -12.01
C GLY A 104 15.03 -1.41 -12.08
N ALA A 105 15.71 -1.68 -13.18
CA ALA A 105 17.09 -1.22 -13.40
C ALA A 105 17.16 0.32 -13.44
N ILE A 106 16.27 0.97 -14.19
CA ILE A 106 16.23 2.43 -14.31
C ILE A 106 15.89 3.10 -12.98
N LEU A 107 15.00 2.54 -12.17
CA LEU A 107 14.71 3.03 -10.83
C LEU A 107 15.97 3.08 -9.97
N GLN A 108 16.76 2.00 -9.96
CA GLN A 108 18.01 1.93 -9.22
C GLN A 108 19.05 2.91 -9.72
N ASP A 109 19.21 3.03 -11.07
CA ASP A 109 20.09 4.01 -11.70
C ASP A 109 19.76 5.46 -11.32
N LEU A 110 18.46 5.78 -11.20
CA LEU A 110 17.98 7.08 -10.77
C LEU A 110 18.10 7.32 -9.26
N GLY A 111 18.54 6.33 -8.48
CA GLY A 111 18.78 6.44 -7.05
C GLY A 111 17.54 6.28 -6.19
N PHE A 112 16.49 5.65 -6.68
CA PHE A 112 15.42 5.14 -5.83
C PHE A 112 15.92 3.97 -4.99
N TRP A 113 15.34 3.82 -3.79
CA TRP A 113 15.62 2.68 -2.92
C TRP A 113 14.46 1.68 -2.98
N VAL A 114 14.68 0.54 -3.64
CA VAL A 114 13.66 -0.50 -3.77
C VAL A 114 13.40 -1.13 -2.41
N LEU A 115 12.14 -1.16 -1.99
CA LEU A 115 11.67 -1.68 -0.71
C LEU A 115 11.15 -3.11 -0.84
N ASN A 116 10.31 -3.35 -1.84
CA ASN A 116 9.77 -4.67 -2.20
C ASN A 116 9.50 -4.77 -3.69
N ASP A 117 9.57 -5.99 -4.19
CA ASP A 117 8.78 -6.47 -5.30
C ASP A 117 7.51 -7.15 -4.76
N VAL A 118 6.38 -6.92 -5.42
CA VAL A 118 5.10 -7.53 -5.03
C VAL A 118 4.49 -8.21 -6.25
N VAL A 119 4.20 -9.49 -6.11
CA VAL A 119 3.58 -10.31 -7.15
C VAL A 119 2.07 -10.25 -7.01
N CYS A 120 1.39 -9.63 -7.98
CA CYS A 120 -0.07 -9.59 -8.06
C CYS A 120 -0.57 -10.79 -8.87
N ARG A 121 -1.01 -11.83 -8.21
CA ARG A 121 -1.56 -13.05 -8.85
C ARG A 121 -2.97 -12.77 -9.37
N LYS A 122 -3.21 -13.16 -10.62
CA LYS A 122 -4.52 -13.08 -11.27
C LYS A 122 -5.36 -14.30 -10.88
N SER A 123 -6.58 -14.08 -10.46
CA SER A 123 -7.50 -15.19 -10.10
C SER A 123 -7.94 -16.03 -11.30
N ASN A 124 -8.00 -15.42 -12.48
CA ASN A 124 -8.36 -16.09 -13.73
C ASN A 124 -7.52 -15.56 -14.90
N PRO A 125 -6.24 -16.01 -15.02
CA PRO A 125 -5.36 -15.53 -16.07
C PRO A 125 -5.77 -16.10 -17.43
N MET A 126 -5.62 -15.30 -18.49
CA MET A 126 -5.88 -15.73 -19.86
C MET A 126 -4.88 -16.83 -20.25
N PRO A 127 -5.33 -17.98 -20.75
CA PRO A 127 -4.44 -19.06 -21.15
C PRO A 127 -3.54 -18.65 -22.33
N ASN A 128 -2.39 -19.31 -22.45
CA ASN A 128 -1.58 -19.21 -23.65
C ASN A 128 -2.15 -20.12 -24.74
N PHE A 129 -2.95 -19.58 -25.64
CA PHE A 129 -3.67 -20.34 -26.67
C PHE A 129 -2.77 -21.16 -27.61
N ARG A 130 -1.50 -20.73 -27.80
CA ARG A 130 -0.54 -21.46 -28.63
C ARG A 130 0.21 -22.57 -27.89
N GLY A 131 0.03 -22.70 -26.58
CA GLY A 131 0.69 -23.72 -25.73
C GLY A 131 2.23 -23.70 -25.75
N ARG A 132 2.86 -22.56 -26.11
CA ARG A 132 4.31 -22.45 -26.30
C ARG A 132 5.05 -21.83 -25.12
N ARG A 133 4.32 -21.36 -24.09
CA ARG A 133 4.86 -20.77 -22.87
C ARG A 133 3.85 -20.88 -21.75
N PHE A 134 4.29 -20.62 -20.53
CA PHE A 134 3.39 -20.58 -19.39
C PHE A 134 2.32 -19.50 -19.53
N THR A 135 1.16 -19.70 -18.92
CA THR A 135 0.13 -18.69 -18.74
C THR A 135 0.68 -17.54 -17.90
N ASN A 136 0.51 -16.30 -18.36
CA ASN A 136 0.95 -15.10 -17.63
C ASN A 136 -0.03 -14.84 -16.46
N ALA A 137 0.23 -15.45 -15.31
CA ALA A 137 -0.67 -15.51 -14.17
C ALA A 137 -0.44 -14.39 -13.14
N HIS A 138 0.47 -13.44 -13.38
CA HIS A 138 0.74 -12.34 -12.46
C HIS A 138 1.22 -11.07 -13.17
N GLU A 139 1.15 -9.99 -12.44
CA GLU A 139 1.86 -8.74 -12.69
C GLU A 139 2.76 -8.44 -11.50
N THR A 140 3.81 -7.68 -11.72
CA THR A 140 4.75 -7.32 -10.65
C THR A 140 4.63 -5.83 -10.35
N LEU A 141 4.57 -5.48 -9.06
CA LEU A 141 4.79 -4.12 -8.62
C LEU A 141 6.20 -3.99 -8.03
N ILE A 142 6.82 -2.85 -8.28
CA ILE A 142 8.00 -2.41 -7.55
C ILE A 142 7.57 -1.30 -6.62
N TRP A 143 7.82 -1.47 -5.32
CA TRP A 143 7.68 -0.43 -4.32
C TRP A 143 9.05 0.13 -3.97
N ALA A 144 9.20 1.44 -4.09
CA ALA A 144 10.47 2.11 -3.85
C ALA A 144 10.28 3.41 -3.08
N ALA A 145 11.22 3.70 -2.18
CA ALA A 145 11.35 5.01 -1.56
C ALA A 145 12.14 5.95 -2.48
N ARG A 146 11.97 7.26 -2.33
CA ARG A 146 12.69 8.29 -3.11
C ARG A 146 14.22 8.11 -3.03
N GLY A 147 14.74 7.63 -1.91
CA GLY A 147 16.15 7.34 -1.71
C GLY A 147 16.39 6.50 -0.46
N ARG A 148 17.64 6.09 -0.25
CA ARG A 148 18.05 5.21 0.86
C ARG A 148 17.74 5.79 2.25
N ASP A 149 17.84 7.11 2.40
CA ASP A 149 17.67 7.79 3.69
C ASP A 149 16.23 8.24 3.94
N SER A 150 15.29 7.86 3.08
CA SER A 150 13.87 8.18 3.24
C SER A 150 13.27 7.44 4.45
N ARG A 151 12.53 8.18 5.27
CA ARG A 151 11.73 7.63 6.38
C ARG A 151 10.31 7.39 5.90
N TYR A 152 10.17 6.50 4.91
CA TYR A 152 8.91 6.20 4.26
C TYR A 152 7.86 5.67 5.24
N ARG A 153 6.59 5.94 4.92
CA ARG A 153 5.44 5.41 5.65
C ARG A 153 5.15 3.97 5.23
N PHE A 154 4.96 3.11 6.23
CA PHE A 154 4.35 1.79 6.05
C PHE A 154 3.34 1.53 7.18
N ASN A 155 2.07 1.48 6.82
CA ASN A 155 0.97 1.31 7.77
C ASN A 155 0.80 -0.18 8.15
N TYR A 156 1.80 -0.71 8.85
CA TYR A 156 1.92 -2.13 9.18
C TYR A 156 0.66 -2.71 9.85
N GLN A 157 0.08 -1.97 10.82
CA GLN A 157 -1.10 -2.46 11.54
C GLN A 157 -2.35 -2.49 10.64
N ALA A 158 -2.52 -1.52 9.74
CA ALA A 158 -3.59 -1.52 8.76
C ALA A 158 -3.46 -2.71 7.80
N MET A 159 -2.22 -3.02 7.36
CA MET A 159 -1.97 -4.18 6.51
C MET A 159 -2.24 -5.50 7.24
N LYS A 160 -1.93 -5.60 8.53
CA LYS A 160 -2.31 -6.76 9.36
C LYS A 160 -3.83 -6.90 9.49
N ALA A 161 -4.52 -5.79 9.78
CA ALA A 161 -5.98 -5.80 9.91
C ALA A 161 -6.68 -6.26 8.61
N LEU A 162 -6.14 -5.88 7.45
CA LEU A 162 -6.62 -6.36 6.15
C LEU A 162 -6.32 -7.84 5.88
N ASN A 163 -5.49 -8.49 6.68
CA ASN A 163 -5.01 -9.86 6.49
C ASN A 163 -5.21 -10.71 7.75
N ASP A 164 -6.37 -10.58 8.39
CA ASP A 164 -6.78 -11.37 9.57
C ASP A 164 -5.72 -11.37 10.69
N ASP A 165 -5.16 -10.20 10.99
CA ASP A 165 -4.07 -9.97 11.94
C ASP A 165 -2.74 -10.66 11.61
N LEU A 166 -2.60 -11.27 10.44
CA LEU A 166 -1.35 -11.80 9.94
C LEU A 166 -0.56 -10.73 9.16
N GLN A 167 0.76 -10.82 9.20
CA GLN A 167 1.61 -9.94 8.39
C GLN A 167 1.28 -10.11 6.90
N MET A 168 1.00 -8.98 6.20
CA MET A 168 0.76 -8.99 4.77
C MET A 168 2.03 -9.43 4.03
N ARG A 169 1.87 -10.37 3.11
CA ARG A 169 2.95 -10.91 2.27
C ARG A 169 3.06 -10.12 0.95
N SER A 170 4.13 -10.34 0.22
CA SER A 170 4.37 -9.72 -1.10
C SER A 170 3.79 -10.51 -2.28
N ASP A 171 2.96 -11.54 -2.02
CA ASP A 171 2.24 -12.31 -3.05
C ASP A 171 0.72 -12.08 -2.92
N TRP A 172 0.22 -11.05 -3.60
CA TRP A 172 -1.17 -10.65 -3.47
C TRP A 172 -2.07 -11.41 -4.44
N LEU A 173 -3.13 -12.03 -3.93
CA LEU A 173 -4.25 -12.46 -4.75
C LEU A 173 -5.29 -11.34 -4.78
N LEU A 174 -5.54 -10.77 -5.96
CA LEU A 174 -6.48 -9.68 -6.14
C LEU A 174 -7.53 -10.06 -7.18
N PRO A 175 -8.78 -9.60 -7.00
CA PRO A 175 -9.80 -9.80 -8.02
C PRO A 175 -9.39 -9.08 -9.31
N LEU A 176 -9.80 -9.62 -10.45
CA LEU A 176 -9.71 -8.91 -11.70
C LEU A 176 -10.74 -7.77 -11.72
N CYS A 177 -10.44 -6.69 -12.42
CA CYS A 177 -11.40 -5.65 -12.69
C CYS A 177 -12.54 -6.20 -13.59
N THR A 178 -13.70 -6.49 -12.99
CA THR A 178 -14.87 -7.10 -13.66
C THR A 178 -16.18 -6.48 -13.15
N GLY A 179 -17.30 -6.89 -13.74
CA GLY A 179 -18.61 -6.47 -13.29
C GLY A 179 -18.82 -4.96 -13.35
N GLY A 180 -19.45 -4.40 -12.33
CA GLY A 180 -19.76 -2.96 -12.23
C GLY A 180 -18.55 -2.03 -12.07
N GLU A 181 -17.40 -2.57 -11.68
CA GLU A 181 -16.15 -1.81 -11.58
C GLU A 181 -15.55 -1.51 -12.97
N ARG A 182 -15.75 -2.43 -13.93
CA ARG A 182 -15.21 -2.29 -15.28
C ARG A 182 -15.98 -1.23 -16.05
N MET A 183 -15.32 -0.15 -16.41
CA MET A 183 -15.94 0.90 -17.22
C MET A 183 -16.16 0.44 -18.67
N ARG A 184 -17.33 0.78 -19.19
CA ARG A 184 -17.76 0.45 -20.56
C ARG A 184 -18.17 1.71 -21.29
N ASN A 185 -17.99 1.71 -22.61
CA ASN A 185 -18.50 2.76 -23.48
C ASN A 185 -20.01 2.57 -23.75
N GLN A 186 -20.60 3.49 -24.49
CA GLN A 186 -22.02 3.44 -24.86
C GLN A 186 -22.44 2.18 -25.66
N HIS A 187 -21.47 1.46 -26.24
CA HIS A 187 -21.70 0.21 -26.97
C HIS A 187 -21.47 -1.02 -26.09
N GLY A 188 -21.27 -0.87 -24.77
CA GLY A 188 -21.01 -1.96 -23.86
C GLY A 188 -19.60 -2.57 -23.92
N LEU A 189 -18.73 -2.02 -24.77
CA LEU A 189 -17.34 -2.46 -24.89
C LEU A 189 -16.49 -1.89 -23.75
N LYS A 190 -15.36 -2.54 -23.42
CA LYS A 190 -14.41 -2.03 -22.44
C LYS A 190 -13.92 -0.65 -22.86
N LEU A 191 -14.02 0.32 -21.97
CA LEU A 191 -13.54 1.68 -22.24
C LEU A 191 -12.01 1.74 -22.24
N HIS A 192 -11.37 1.00 -21.33
CA HIS A 192 -9.91 0.89 -21.22
C HIS A 192 -9.51 -0.60 -21.14
N PRO A 193 -8.56 -1.07 -21.95
CA PRO A 193 -8.21 -2.50 -22.04
C PRO A 193 -7.59 -3.03 -20.75
N THR A 194 -6.79 -2.22 -20.05
CA THR A 194 -5.98 -2.61 -18.89
C THR A 194 -6.37 -1.93 -17.58
N GLN A 195 -7.64 -1.52 -17.42
CA GLN A 195 -8.11 -0.91 -16.18
C GLN A 195 -7.71 -1.76 -14.96
N LYS A 196 -7.02 -1.13 -13.99
CA LYS A 196 -6.61 -1.80 -12.75
C LYS A 196 -7.76 -1.91 -11.75
N PRO A 197 -7.80 -2.99 -10.93
CA PRO A 197 -8.83 -3.16 -9.91
C PRO A 197 -8.65 -2.17 -8.76
N GLU A 198 -9.76 -1.67 -8.22
CA GLU A 198 -9.76 -0.74 -7.07
C GLU A 198 -9.12 -1.37 -5.83
N ALA A 199 -9.28 -2.67 -5.64
CA ALA A 199 -8.66 -3.39 -4.52
C ALA A 199 -7.13 -3.26 -4.49
N LEU A 200 -6.48 -3.16 -5.67
CA LEU A 200 -5.05 -2.91 -5.78
C LEU A 200 -4.69 -1.53 -5.22
N LEU A 201 -5.38 -0.50 -5.71
CA LEU A 201 -5.13 0.89 -5.30
C LEU A 201 -5.50 1.13 -3.84
N HIS A 202 -6.59 0.50 -3.36
CA HIS A 202 -6.96 0.54 -1.94
C HIS A 202 -5.82 0.05 -1.05
N ARG A 203 -5.25 -1.12 -1.38
CA ARG A 203 -4.14 -1.70 -0.61
C ARG A 203 -2.88 -0.85 -0.67
N ILE A 204 -2.50 -0.36 -1.85
CA ILE A 204 -1.32 0.49 -2.05
C ILE A 204 -1.45 1.79 -1.24
N LEU A 205 -2.55 2.51 -1.40
CA LEU A 205 -2.74 3.80 -0.74
C LEU A 205 -2.86 3.64 0.77
N LEU A 206 -3.56 2.61 1.22
CA LEU A 206 -3.66 2.35 2.66
C LEU A 206 -2.31 1.93 3.25
N ALA A 207 -1.46 1.20 2.52
CA ALA A 207 -0.13 0.79 2.98
C ALA A 207 0.84 1.96 3.15
N SER A 208 0.83 2.91 2.21
CA SER A 208 1.93 3.88 2.05
C SER A 208 1.54 5.35 2.23
N THR A 209 0.28 5.65 2.53
CA THR A 209 -0.20 7.04 2.71
C THR A 209 -1.08 7.21 3.95
N ALA A 210 -1.28 8.48 4.37
CA ALA A 210 -2.25 8.90 5.37
C ALA A 210 -3.34 9.79 4.76
N PRO A 211 -4.51 9.97 5.42
CA PRO A 211 -5.50 10.96 5.02
C PRO A 211 -4.88 12.35 4.87
N GLY A 212 -5.28 13.10 3.83
CA GLY A 212 -4.75 14.42 3.49
C GLY A 212 -3.42 14.41 2.72
N GLU A 213 -2.73 13.28 2.58
CA GLU A 213 -1.54 13.17 1.73
C GLU A 213 -1.90 13.17 0.24
N ILE A 214 -0.92 13.55 -0.59
CA ILE A 214 -1.09 13.78 -2.03
C ILE A 214 -0.55 12.59 -2.82
N VAL A 215 -1.41 12.01 -3.65
CA VAL A 215 -1.11 10.91 -4.57
C VAL A 215 -1.03 11.43 -5.99
N LEU A 216 0.07 11.15 -6.69
CA LEU A 216 0.21 11.41 -8.13
C LEU A 216 0.05 10.11 -8.91
N ASP A 217 -0.74 10.17 -9.99
CA ASP A 217 -0.79 9.12 -11.01
C ASP A 217 -0.49 9.74 -12.38
N PRO A 218 0.72 9.53 -12.95
CA PRO A 218 1.11 10.09 -14.24
C PRO A 218 0.49 9.36 -15.44
N PHE A 219 -0.22 8.26 -15.22
CA PHE A 219 -0.87 7.42 -16.25
C PHE A 219 -2.28 7.05 -15.80
N LEU A 220 -3.10 8.07 -15.50
CA LEU A 220 -4.34 7.93 -14.75
C LEU A 220 -5.39 6.99 -15.42
N GLY A 221 -5.39 6.90 -16.75
CA GLY A 221 -6.38 6.14 -17.48
C GLY A 221 -7.80 6.58 -17.12
N THR A 222 -8.64 5.62 -16.74
CA THR A 222 -10.04 5.86 -16.35
C THR A 222 -10.23 6.25 -14.88
N GLY A 223 -9.18 6.68 -14.18
CA GLY A 223 -9.29 7.34 -12.88
C GLY A 223 -9.39 6.42 -11.67
N THR A 224 -8.93 5.17 -11.74
CA THR A 224 -9.02 4.24 -10.59
C THR A 224 -8.28 4.77 -9.36
N THR A 225 -7.04 5.25 -9.54
CA THR A 225 -6.22 5.80 -8.46
C THR A 225 -6.88 7.00 -7.80
N ALA A 226 -7.37 7.95 -8.59
CA ALA A 226 -8.03 9.16 -8.10
C ALA A 226 -9.33 8.86 -7.35
N ALA A 227 -10.14 7.92 -7.86
CA ALA A 227 -11.36 7.48 -7.22
C ALA A 227 -11.10 6.89 -5.83
N VAL A 228 -10.11 5.98 -5.73
CA VAL A 228 -9.74 5.37 -4.46
C VAL A 228 -9.08 6.38 -3.52
N ALA A 229 -8.23 7.28 -4.02
CA ALA A 229 -7.62 8.35 -3.22
C ALA A 229 -8.71 9.23 -2.58
N LYS A 230 -9.69 9.69 -3.37
CA LYS A 230 -10.83 10.48 -2.87
C LYS A 230 -11.63 9.72 -1.81
N ARG A 231 -11.95 8.45 -2.05
CA ARG A 231 -12.68 7.57 -1.11
C ARG A 231 -11.97 7.46 0.23
N LEU A 232 -10.63 7.40 0.20
CA LEU A 232 -9.78 7.26 1.38
C LEU A 232 -9.32 8.61 1.97
N HIS A 233 -9.92 9.75 1.58
CA HIS A 233 -9.56 11.10 2.04
C HIS A 233 -8.10 11.50 1.72
N ARG A 234 -7.53 11.01 0.62
CA ARG A 234 -6.27 11.51 0.07
C ARG A 234 -6.56 12.51 -1.02
N HIS A 235 -5.68 13.50 -1.17
CA HIS A 235 -5.67 14.33 -2.36
C HIS A 235 -5.03 13.56 -3.51
N PHE A 236 -5.40 13.91 -4.73
CA PHE A 236 -4.79 13.33 -5.91
C PHE A 236 -4.43 14.40 -6.94
N ILE A 237 -3.47 14.09 -7.79
CA ILE A 237 -3.16 14.75 -9.06
C ILE A 237 -3.08 13.63 -10.09
N GLY A 238 -3.97 13.64 -11.07
CA GLY A 238 -3.97 12.64 -12.14
C GLY A 238 -3.55 13.27 -13.46
N ILE A 239 -2.75 12.57 -14.25
CA ILE A 239 -2.36 13.02 -15.60
C ILE A 239 -2.82 11.97 -16.59
N GLU A 240 -3.48 12.42 -17.65
CA GLU A 240 -3.95 11.54 -18.73
C GLU A 240 -3.86 12.27 -20.06
N ARG A 241 -3.35 11.59 -21.09
CA ARG A 241 -3.16 12.19 -22.43
C ARG A 241 -4.39 12.08 -23.33
N HIS A 242 -5.28 11.12 -23.07
CA HIS A 242 -6.46 10.86 -23.89
C HIS A 242 -7.70 11.59 -23.36
N PRO A 243 -8.30 12.54 -24.12
CA PRO A 243 -9.47 13.29 -23.65
C PRO A 243 -10.64 12.40 -23.23
N ALA A 244 -10.90 11.29 -23.95
CA ALA A 244 -11.99 10.37 -23.60
C ALA A 244 -11.76 9.66 -22.26
N TYR A 245 -10.50 9.37 -21.90
CA TYR A 245 -10.18 8.79 -20.60
C TYR A 245 -10.26 9.83 -19.49
N VAL A 246 -9.89 11.09 -19.77
CA VAL A 246 -10.09 12.21 -18.82
C VAL A 246 -11.57 12.39 -18.50
N GLU A 247 -12.46 12.40 -19.50
CA GLU A 247 -13.90 12.51 -19.30
C GLU A 247 -14.43 11.35 -18.44
N ALA A 248 -14.02 10.13 -18.76
CA ALA A 248 -14.41 8.93 -18.01
C ALA A 248 -13.91 8.98 -16.55
N ALA A 249 -12.65 9.41 -16.34
CA ALA A 249 -12.07 9.58 -15.02
C ALA A 249 -12.84 10.61 -14.19
N LEU A 250 -13.15 11.78 -14.76
CA LEU A 250 -13.95 12.82 -14.11
C LEU A 250 -15.34 12.31 -13.73
N GLY A 251 -16.02 11.60 -14.63
CA GLY A 251 -17.29 10.97 -14.35
C GLY A 251 -17.23 9.93 -13.22
N ARG A 252 -16.16 9.11 -13.16
CA ARG A 252 -15.92 8.16 -12.08
C ARG A 252 -15.69 8.87 -10.75
N ILE A 253 -14.73 9.79 -10.72
CA ILE A 253 -14.36 10.55 -9.52
C ILE A 253 -15.55 11.36 -8.98
N GLY A 254 -16.41 11.90 -9.87
CA GLY A 254 -17.61 12.64 -9.50
C GLY A 254 -18.62 11.80 -8.70
N ARG A 255 -18.71 10.50 -8.97
CA ARG A 255 -19.59 9.56 -8.26
C ARG A 255 -19.04 9.11 -6.91
N GLU A 256 -17.73 9.22 -6.69
CA GLU A 256 -17.12 8.79 -5.44
C GLU A 256 -17.50 9.69 -4.26
N ARG A 257 -17.77 9.06 -3.13
CA ARG A 257 -18.00 9.73 -1.85
C ARG A 257 -16.91 9.33 -0.87
N PRO A 258 -16.29 10.28 -0.19
CA PRO A 258 -15.38 9.96 0.92
C PRO A 258 -16.09 9.12 1.97
N VAL A 259 -15.42 8.10 2.50
CA VAL A 259 -15.96 7.28 3.61
C VAL A 259 -16.02 8.14 4.88
N PRO A 260 -17.20 8.33 5.48
CA PRO A 260 -17.32 9.16 6.69
C PRO A 260 -16.59 8.53 7.90
N GLY A 261 -16.01 9.36 8.75
CA GLY A 261 -15.57 9.01 10.10
C GLY A 261 -14.28 8.22 10.22
N ALA A 262 -14.11 7.57 11.37
CA ALA A 262 -12.88 6.92 11.81
C ALA A 262 -12.44 5.71 10.96
N GLY A 263 -13.31 5.15 10.11
CA GLY A 263 -13.00 4.04 9.23
C GLY A 263 -11.88 4.31 8.22
N VAL A 264 -11.46 5.58 8.09
CA VAL A 264 -10.37 6.01 7.21
C VAL A 264 -9.07 6.23 7.99
N ALA A 265 -9.13 6.27 9.31
CA ALA A 265 -7.95 6.41 10.15
C ALA A 265 -7.11 5.14 10.07
N VAL A 266 -5.83 5.33 9.76
CA VAL A 266 -4.86 4.24 9.79
C VAL A 266 -4.62 3.85 11.26
N THR A 267 -4.70 2.56 11.57
CA THR A 267 -4.35 2.05 12.90
C THR A 267 -2.92 2.46 13.24
N PRO A 268 -2.66 3.21 14.31
CA PRO A 268 -1.33 3.67 14.64
C PRO A 268 -0.40 2.50 14.92
N SER A 269 0.86 2.64 14.52
CA SER A 269 1.89 1.67 14.83
C SER A 269 2.06 1.56 16.35
N ARG A 270 2.16 0.34 16.87
CA ARG A 270 2.53 0.13 18.28
C ARG A 270 3.91 0.72 18.63
N ARG A 271 4.74 1.00 17.62
CA ARG A 271 6.04 1.67 17.80
C ARG A 271 5.89 3.17 18.06
N ASP A 272 4.81 3.77 17.57
CA ASP A 272 4.50 5.20 17.75
C ASP A 272 3.70 5.44 19.05
N ALA A 273 3.18 4.36 19.67
CA ALA A 273 2.56 4.45 20.98
C ALA A 273 3.61 4.81 22.04
N VAL A 274 3.30 5.80 22.87
CA VAL A 274 4.13 6.13 24.03
C VAL A 274 4.38 4.85 24.81
N ARG A 275 5.66 4.50 24.99
CA ARG A 275 6.04 3.32 25.77
C ARG A 275 5.73 3.61 27.23
N VAL A 276 4.67 3.01 27.75
CA VAL A 276 4.35 3.03 29.17
C VAL A 276 5.06 1.84 29.82
N PRO A 277 6.10 2.04 30.63
CA PRO A 277 6.73 0.96 31.38
C PRO A 277 5.75 0.34 32.39
N PHE A 278 5.84 -0.97 32.64
CA PHE A 278 4.96 -1.60 33.65
C PHE A 278 5.12 -0.97 35.05
N GLY A 279 6.34 -0.58 35.40
CA GLY A 279 6.63 0.13 36.66
C GLY A 279 5.79 1.40 36.82
N SER A 280 5.47 2.12 35.73
CA SER A 280 4.62 3.32 35.84
C SER A 280 3.17 3.02 36.22
N LEU A 281 2.65 1.83 35.91
CA LEU A 281 1.34 1.39 36.42
C LEU A 281 1.39 1.11 37.92
N VAL A 282 2.53 0.61 38.41
CA VAL A 282 2.76 0.39 39.85
C VAL A 282 2.86 1.73 40.57
N GLU A 283 3.68 2.66 40.07
CA GLU A 283 3.85 4.00 40.63
C GLU A 283 2.55 4.80 40.69
N ARG A 284 1.70 4.65 39.67
CA ARG A 284 0.38 5.30 39.57
C ARG A 284 -0.70 4.61 40.44
N GLY A 285 -0.36 3.50 41.08
CA GLY A 285 -1.31 2.74 41.91
C GLY A 285 -2.37 1.95 41.13
N LEU A 286 -2.25 1.85 39.81
CA LEU A 286 -3.16 1.08 38.96
C LEU A 286 -3.00 -0.43 39.16
N VAL A 287 -1.79 -0.86 39.50
CA VAL A 287 -1.42 -2.24 39.84
C VAL A 287 -0.49 -2.20 41.07
N PRO A 288 -1.01 -2.11 42.30
CA PRO A 288 -0.20 -1.96 43.50
C PRO A 288 0.74 -3.14 43.73
N PRO A 289 1.88 -2.94 44.43
CA PRO A 289 2.70 -4.05 44.90
C PRO A 289 1.88 -5.06 45.75
N GLY A 290 2.15 -6.33 45.58
CA GLY A 290 1.38 -7.42 46.17
C GLY A 290 0.18 -7.89 45.34
N THR A 291 -0.18 -7.16 44.28
CA THR A 291 -1.23 -7.61 43.35
C THR A 291 -0.86 -8.92 42.68
N GLU A 292 -1.77 -9.88 42.67
CA GLU A 292 -1.63 -11.12 41.92
C GLU A 292 -2.06 -10.90 40.46
N VAL A 293 -1.25 -11.40 39.52
CA VAL A 293 -1.55 -11.45 38.10
C VAL A 293 -1.48 -12.90 37.61
N PHE A 294 -2.33 -13.22 36.64
CA PHE A 294 -2.57 -14.58 36.20
C PHE A 294 -2.38 -14.70 34.68
N ASP A 295 -2.07 -15.90 34.21
CA ASP A 295 -2.32 -16.23 32.79
C ASP A 295 -3.83 -16.33 32.54
N ARG A 296 -4.26 -16.31 31.28
CA ARG A 296 -5.68 -16.32 30.89
C ARG A 296 -6.47 -17.53 31.48
N THR A 297 -5.76 -18.64 31.75
CA THR A 297 -6.37 -19.88 32.27
C THR A 297 -6.24 -20.03 33.78
N ARG A 298 -5.64 -19.07 34.47
CA ARG A 298 -5.32 -19.08 35.92
C ARG A 298 -4.44 -20.26 36.38
N ARG A 299 -3.73 -20.88 35.46
CA ARG A 299 -2.78 -21.97 35.79
C ARG A 299 -1.44 -21.45 36.31
N VAL A 300 -1.08 -20.23 35.91
CA VAL A 300 0.15 -19.57 36.34
C VAL A 300 -0.20 -18.27 37.04
N ARG A 301 0.45 -18.01 38.19
CA ARG A 301 0.33 -16.76 38.91
C ARG A 301 1.70 -16.11 39.16
N ALA A 302 1.70 -14.81 39.25
CA ALA A 302 2.84 -14.01 39.70
C ALA A 302 2.36 -12.88 40.61
N VAL A 303 3.24 -12.38 41.44
CA VAL A 303 2.98 -11.26 42.36
C VAL A 303 3.77 -10.05 41.87
N VAL A 304 3.15 -8.87 41.87
CA VAL A 304 3.79 -7.60 41.55
C VAL A 304 4.65 -7.15 42.71
N VAL A 305 5.90 -6.84 42.42
CA VAL A 305 6.90 -6.35 43.40
C VAL A 305 7.00 -4.82 43.34
N ALA A 306 7.41 -4.16 44.40
CA ALA A 306 7.47 -2.70 44.53
C ALA A 306 8.35 -2.01 43.46
N ASP A 307 9.36 -2.70 42.93
CA ASP A 307 10.23 -2.22 41.87
C ASP A 307 9.66 -2.38 40.45
N GLY A 308 8.40 -2.74 40.31
CA GLY A 308 7.75 -2.97 39.02
C GLY A 308 8.15 -4.28 38.34
N THR A 309 8.76 -5.21 39.08
CA THR A 309 9.01 -6.58 38.60
C THR A 309 7.88 -7.52 39.01
N LEU A 310 7.83 -8.71 38.39
CA LEU A 310 6.99 -9.81 38.83
C LEU A 310 7.85 -10.89 39.50
N SER A 311 7.22 -11.62 40.47
CA SER A 311 7.79 -12.80 41.09
C SER A 311 6.82 -13.97 40.95
N SER A 312 7.30 -15.12 40.43
CA SER A 312 6.53 -16.36 40.29
C SER A 312 7.43 -17.55 40.57
N GLY A 313 7.30 -18.17 41.75
CA GLY A 313 8.21 -19.22 42.22
C GLY A 313 9.68 -18.74 42.18
N PRO A 314 10.59 -19.46 41.52
CA PRO A 314 12.00 -19.08 41.43
C PRO A 314 12.27 -17.94 40.46
N HIS A 315 11.28 -17.52 39.67
CA HIS A 315 11.44 -16.54 38.59
C HIS A 315 11.11 -15.13 39.08
N ARG A 316 12.04 -14.18 38.87
CA ARG A 316 11.84 -12.75 39.11
C ARG A 316 12.36 -11.90 37.97
N GLY A 317 11.67 -10.82 37.61
CA GLY A 317 12.09 -9.90 36.57
C GLY A 317 10.93 -9.16 35.92
N SER A 318 11.17 -8.62 34.72
CA SER A 318 10.12 -7.92 33.98
C SER A 318 8.94 -8.83 33.64
N ILE A 319 7.76 -8.23 33.37
CA ILE A 319 6.56 -8.95 32.96
C ILE A 319 6.80 -9.87 31.76
N HIS A 320 7.71 -9.48 30.85
CA HIS A 320 8.12 -10.30 29.69
C HIS A 320 8.99 -11.49 30.08
N ARG A 321 10.00 -11.23 30.93
CA ARG A 321 10.96 -12.26 31.37
C ARG A 321 10.28 -13.35 32.21
N VAL A 322 9.47 -12.94 33.18
CA VAL A 322 8.75 -13.90 34.02
C VAL A 322 7.72 -14.66 33.18
N GLY A 323 6.96 -13.98 32.30
CA GLY A 323 6.04 -14.65 31.40
C GLY A 323 6.70 -15.67 30.46
N ALA A 324 7.90 -15.39 29.95
CA ALA A 324 8.68 -16.35 29.16
C ALA A 324 9.12 -17.54 30.00
N ALA A 325 9.67 -17.29 31.20
CA ALA A 325 10.21 -18.31 32.09
C ALA A 325 9.12 -19.32 32.53
N VAL A 326 7.96 -18.85 32.95
CA VAL A 326 6.87 -19.74 33.41
C VAL A 326 6.23 -20.57 32.30
N GLN A 327 6.41 -20.17 31.05
CA GLN A 327 6.00 -20.91 29.86
C GLN A 327 7.09 -21.80 29.28
N ASN A 328 8.30 -21.74 29.83
CA ASN A 328 9.48 -22.35 29.22
C ASN A 328 9.66 -21.94 27.75
N ALA A 329 9.42 -20.66 27.43
CA ALA A 329 9.44 -20.10 26.09
C ALA A 329 10.61 -19.12 25.93
N PRO A 330 11.17 -18.95 24.70
CA PRO A 330 12.27 -18.05 24.45
C PRO A 330 11.89 -16.57 24.60
N SER A 331 10.60 -16.23 24.48
CA SER A 331 10.09 -14.88 24.64
C SER A 331 8.61 -14.90 25.01
N CYS A 332 8.13 -13.81 25.61
CA CYS A 332 6.72 -13.61 25.96
C CYS A 332 6.36 -12.13 25.85
N ASN A 333 5.18 -11.82 25.31
CA ASN A 333 4.58 -10.50 25.48
C ASN A 333 3.84 -10.44 26.84
N GLY A 334 4.50 -10.01 27.89
CA GLY A 334 3.93 -9.96 29.23
C GLY A 334 2.70 -9.06 29.37
N TRP A 335 2.51 -8.08 28.48
CA TRP A 335 1.33 -7.21 28.50
C TRP A 335 0.04 -7.95 28.15
N THR A 336 0.11 -8.88 27.20
CA THR A 336 -1.04 -9.68 26.76
C THR A 336 -1.12 -11.03 27.48
N PHE A 337 -0.03 -11.50 28.07
CA PHE A 337 0.04 -12.77 28.79
C PHE A 337 -0.54 -12.65 30.20
N TRP A 338 -0.16 -11.59 30.95
CA TRP A 338 -0.60 -11.38 32.32
C TRP A 338 -1.92 -10.62 32.37
N HIS A 339 -2.82 -11.10 33.23
CA HIS A 339 -4.14 -10.55 33.48
C HIS A 339 -4.30 -10.22 34.97
N LEU A 340 -4.97 -9.14 35.23
CA LEU A 340 -5.40 -8.69 36.54
C LEU A 340 -6.87 -9.03 36.71
N GLU A 341 -7.26 -9.47 37.90
CA GLU A 341 -8.68 -9.61 38.24
C GLU A 341 -9.25 -8.25 38.66
N ARG A 342 -10.30 -7.82 37.96
CA ARG A 342 -11.00 -6.57 38.22
C ARG A 342 -12.50 -6.83 38.09
N ASP A 343 -13.26 -6.51 39.11
CA ASP A 343 -14.74 -6.71 39.15
C ASP A 343 -15.18 -8.13 38.74
N GLY A 344 -14.41 -9.14 39.15
CA GLY A 344 -14.67 -10.55 38.83
C GLY A 344 -14.26 -11.01 37.45
N ALA A 345 -13.71 -10.13 36.63
CA ALA A 345 -13.22 -10.43 35.28
C ALA A 345 -11.69 -10.35 35.17
N LEU A 346 -11.10 -11.19 34.29
CA LEU A 346 -9.68 -11.11 33.97
C LEU A 346 -9.46 -10.07 32.88
N VAL A 347 -8.73 -9.01 33.20
CA VAL A 347 -8.38 -7.91 32.30
C VAL A 347 -6.89 -8.00 31.99
N PRO A 348 -6.45 -8.03 30.70
CA PRO A 348 -5.03 -8.06 30.36
C PRO A 348 -4.35 -6.76 30.81
N LEU A 349 -3.08 -6.86 31.26
CA LEU A 349 -2.31 -5.68 31.67
C LEU A 349 -2.21 -4.62 30.56
N ASP A 350 -2.28 -5.03 29.30
CA ASP A 350 -2.25 -4.13 28.14
C ASP A 350 -3.42 -3.13 28.11
N ALA A 351 -4.59 -3.52 28.61
CA ALA A 351 -5.75 -2.65 28.70
C ALA A 351 -5.56 -1.46 29.68
N LEU A 352 -4.65 -1.62 30.65
CA LEU A 352 -4.36 -0.57 31.65
C LEU A 352 -3.37 0.50 31.12
N ARG A 353 -2.80 0.32 29.95
CA ARG A 353 -1.87 1.30 29.34
C ARG A 353 -2.57 2.51 28.75
N ALA A 354 -3.83 2.37 28.42
CA ALA A 354 -4.63 3.43 27.81
C ALA A 354 -5.30 4.35 28.85
N THR A 355 -5.19 3.99 30.13
CA THR A 355 -5.64 4.81 31.29
C THR A 355 -4.48 5.57 31.91
#